data_37d9baa7c160af2d4dccf1fc4fb1c1f1
#
_entry.id   37d9baa7c160af2d4dccf1fc4fb1c1f1
#
_cell.length_a   1.000
_cell.length_b   1.000
_cell.length_c   1.000
_cell.angle_alpha   90.00
_cell.angle_beta   90.00
_cell.angle_gamma   90.00
#
_symmetry.space_group_name_H-M   'P 1'
#
loop_
_entity.id
_entity.type
_entity.pdbx_description
1 polymer ?
#
loop_
_entity_poly.entity_id
_entity_poly.type
_entity_poly.pdbx_seq_one_letter_code
_entity_poly.pdbx_strand_id
1 'polypeptide(L)'
;MEEINLRELQLKSLEMGKYFVSFCEENNLLCYLCGGGAIGSLRHSGFIPWDDDLDFFMPREDYEKLALLWNEKANTKKYSLVKANENLVDHNLFITIRDNDTTAIKPYQKGLDISHGIALDIIPLDGCPSGNYQRKFQLMWGLIYSLFCAQVLPEKHGGLKKKVSKILLSIFKSKKIRYKIWKIAEKKMTKYKVKDSEYITELCSGPYYMKKKYKKEWFIDKIYVDFEDTKMPIPIGYDGYLKTAFGDYMTLPPKEKQLPHHDLLFLDLNNGYTNYKELWK
;
A
#
# COMPACT_ATOMS: atom_id res chain seq x y z
N MET A 1 25.49 -10.80 -3.60
CA MET A 1 24.57 -9.82 -2.99
C MET A 1 25.01 -9.71 -1.55
N GLU A 2 25.37 -8.50 -1.11
CA GLU A 2 25.60 -8.28 0.31
C GLU A 2 24.34 -8.66 1.08
N GLU A 3 24.51 -9.25 2.25
CA GLU A 3 23.42 -9.65 3.12
C GLU A 3 22.65 -8.37 3.50
N ILE A 4 21.37 -8.29 3.11
CA ILE A 4 20.54 -7.11 3.40
C ILE A 4 20.51 -6.93 4.92
N ASN A 5 21.02 -5.82 5.40
CA ASN A 5 20.87 -5.45 6.80
C ASN A 5 19.41 -5.05 7.05
N LEU A 6 18.58 -6.07 7.31
CA LEU A 6 17.14 -5.90 7.53
C LEU A 6 16.85 -4.89 8.65
N ARG A 7 17.67 -4.88 9.70
CA ARG A 7 17.47 -3.94 10.80
C ARG A 7 17.69 -2.48 10.37
N GLU A 8 18.66 -2.23 9.54
CA GLU A 8 18.91 -0.89 9.00
C GLU A 8 17.76 -0.44 8.09
N LEU A 9 17.23 -1.33 7.26
CA LEU A 9 16.05 -1.07 6.44
C LEU A 9 14.84 -0.72 7.32
N GLN A 10 14.58 -1.49 8.39
CA GLN A 10 13.52 -1.22 9.34
C GLN A 10 13.67 0.16 9.98
N LEU A 11 14.87 0.55 10.41
CA LEU A 11 15.12 1.87 11.01
C LEU A 11 14.90 3.02 10.01
N LYS A 12 15.28 2.86 8.75
CA LYS A 12 14.99 3.84 7.70
C LYS A 12 13.49 3.94 7.43
N SER A 13 12.78 2.81 7.36
CA SER A 13 11.31 2.79 7.22
C SER A 13 10.62 3.44 8.41
N LEU A 14 11.17 3.28 9.62
CA LEU A 14 10.68 3.94 10.84
C LEU A 14 10.81 5.47 10.75
N GLU A 15 11.96 5.99 10.29
CA GLU A 15 12.14 7.44 10.08
C GLU A 15 11.09 8.00 9.11
N MET A 16 10.85 7.30 8.01
CA MET A 16 9.81 7.66 7.05
C MET A 16 8.42 7.62 7.68
N GLY A 17 8.12 6.58 8.45
CA GLY A 17 6.85 6.40 9.15
C GLY A 17 6.58 7.53 10.16
N LYS A 18 7.59 7.91 10.96
CA LYS A 18 7.52 9.05 11.89
C LYS A 18 7.19 10.35 11.14
N TYR A 19 7.90 10.63 10.04
CA TYR A 19 7.64 11.80 9.22
C TYR A 19 6.22 11.79 8.63
N PHE A 20 5.78 10.65 8.09
CA PHE A 20 4.44 10.51 7.52
C PHE A 20 3.33 10.72 8.56
N VAL A 21 3.46 10.15 9.75
CA VAL A 21 2.49 10.33 10.83
C VAL A 21 2.43 11.80 11.27
N SER A 22 3.57 12.46 11.49
CA SER A 22 3.63 13.89 11.80
C SER A 22 2.98 14.75 10.71
N PHE A 23 3.27 14.48 9.45
CA PHE A 23 2.64 15.16 8.32
C PHE A 23 1.11 14.99 8.32
N CYS A 24 0.61 13.79 8.60
CA CYS A 24 -0.82 13.53 8.69
C CYS A 24 -1.47 14.30 9.85
N GLU A 25 -0.83 14.37 11.01
CA GLU A 25 -1.31 15.12 12.18
C GLU A 25 -1.40 16.61 11.91
N GLU A 26 -0.33 17.20 11.38
CA GLU A 26 -0.27 18.62 11.02
C GLU A 26 -1.32 19.04 10.00
N ASN A 27 -1.78 18.09 9.17
CA ASN A 27 -2.76 18.35 8.12
C ASN A 27 -4.15 17.76 8.40
N ASN A 28 -4.41 17.30 9.64
CA ASN A 28 -5.68 16.70 10.07
C ASN A 28 -6.13 15.55 9.16
N LEU A 29 -5.21 14.65 8.81
CA LEU A 29 -5.46 13.43 8.05
C LEU A 29 -5.45 12.21 8.98
N LEU A 30 -6.41 11.33 8.83
CA LEU A 30 -6.39 10.04 9.51
C LEU A 30 -5.48 9.06 8.77
N CYS A 31 -4.55 8.48 9.51
CA CYS A 31 -3.74 7.34 9.04
C CYS A 31 -3.62 6.30 10.15
N TYR A 32 -3.40 5.06 9.76
CA TYR A 32 -3.27 3.93 10.68
C TYR A 32 -2.16 3.02 10.20
N LEU A 33 -1.22 2.70 11.06
CA LEU A 33 -0.30 1.59 10.84
C LEU A 33 -1.10 0.31 10.65
N CYS A 34 -0.82 -0.47 9.62
CA CYS A 34 -1.62 -1.65 9.27
C CYS A 34 -0.75 -2.89 9.02
N GLY A 35 -1.36 -4.01 8.69
CA GLY A 35 -0.66 -5.23 8.32
C GLY A 35 0.37 -5.70 9.35
N GLY A 36 1.57 -5.99 8.86
CA GLY A 36 2.71 -6.40 9.66
C GLY A 36 3.10 -5.39 10.72
N GLY A 37 3.10 -4.10 10.39
CA GLY A 37 3.40 -3.03 11.34
C GLY A 37 2.45 -3.00 12.53
N ALA A 38 1.12 -3.12 12.31
CA ALA A 38 0.14 -3.17 13.40
C ALA A 38 0.28 -4.43 14.26
N ILE A 39 0.54 -5.59 13.66
CA ILE A 39 0.81 -6.83 14.40
C ILE A 39 2.11 -6.69 15.19
N GLY A 40 3.14 -6.12 14.57
CA GLY A 40 4.44 -5.89 15.18
C GLY A 40 4.35 -5.00 16.42
N SER A 41 3.59 -3.89 16.36
CA SER A 41 3.39 -2.99 17.50
C SER A 41 2.80 -3.71 18.71
N LEU A 42 1.85 -4.62 18.50
CA LEU A 42 1.15 -5.34 19.57
C LEU A 42 1.95 -6.55 20.11
N ARG A 43 2.70 -7.21 19.27
CA ARG A 43 3.38 -8.46 19.57
C ARG A 43 4.85 -8.28 19.95
N HIS A 44 5.51 -7.27 19.38
CA HIS A 44 6.95 -7.04 19.51
C HIS A 44 7.30 -5.62 19.99
N SER A 45 6.31 -4.74 20.18
CA SER A 45 6.50 -3.31 20.45
C SER A 45 7.40 -2.64 19.40
N GLY A 46 7.31 -3.08 18.14
CA GLY A 46 8.16 -2.65 17.02
C GLY A 46 7.91 -3.51 15.79
N PHE A 47 8.90 -3.58 14.92
CA PHE A 47 8.81 -4.45 13.74
C PHE A 47 8.71 -5.92 14.12
N ILE A 48 7.99 -6.68 13.31
CA ILE A 48 8.17 -8.13 13.26
C ILE A 48 9.61 -8.39 12.79
N PRO A 49 10.41 -9.26 13.46
CA PRO A 49 11.84 -9.39 13.21
C PRO A 49 12.26 -9.70 11.77
N TRP A 50 11.35 -10.25 10.95
CA TRP A 50 11.59 -10.59 9.54
C TRP A 50 10.78 -9.72 8.56
N ASP A 51 10.09 -8.68 9.04
CA ASP A 51 9.32 -7.76 8.21
C ASP A 51 10.23 -6.69 7.60
N ASP A 52 10.05 -6.40 6.33
CA ASP A 52 10.92 -5.51 5.54
C ASP A 52 10.21 -4.27 5.00
N ASP A 53 8.96 -4.03 5.39
CA ASP A 53 8.15 -2.88 4.98
C ASP A 53 7.37 -2.24 6.13
N LEU A 54 6.73 -1.13 5.82
CA LEU A 54 5.83 -0.43 6.72
C LEU A 54 4.66 0.15 5.92
N ASP A 55 3.44 -0.31 6.24
CA ASP A 55 2.23 0.03 5.53
C ASP A 55 1.27 0.86 6.37
N PHE A 56 0.57 1.78 5.72
CA PHE A 56 -0.46 2.59 6.36
C PHE A 56 -1.79 2.52 5.63
N PHE A 57 -2.87 2.41 6.38
CA PHE A 57 -4.22 2.66 5.88
C PHE A 57 -4.60 4.12 6.03
N MET A 58 -5.37 4.61 5.06
CA MET A 58 -6.06 5.90 5.14
C MET A 58 -7.50 5.79 4.64
N PRO A 59 -8.50 6.44 5.29
CA PRO A 59 -9.82 6.63 4.68
C PRO A 59 -9.68 7.29 3.30
N ARG A 60 -10.49 6.86 2.31
CA ARG A 60 -10.40 7.34 0.92
C ARG A 60 -10.35 8.86 0.79
N GLU A 61 -11.17 9.57 1.57
CA GLU A 61 -11.22 11.02 1.51
C GLU A 61 -9.89 11.66 1.95
N ASP A 62 -9.24 11.13 2.98
CA ASP A 62 -7.94 11.64 3.46
C ASP A 62 -6.79 11.18 2.57
N TYR A 63 -6.86 9.98 2.00
CA TYR A 63 -5.94 9.52 0.97
C TYR A 63 -5.92 10.42 -0.28
N GLU A 64 -7.08 10.90 -0.75
CA GLU A 64 -7.13 11.82 -1.88
C GLU A 64 -6.59 13.22 -1.51
N LYS A 65 -6.86 13.69 -0.29
CA LYS A 65 -6.28 14.94 0.23
C LYS A 65 -4.75 14.84 0.36
N LEU A 66 -4.23 13.70 0.85
CA LEU A 66 -2.80 13.47 0.95
C LEU A 66 -2.09 13.74 -0.37
N ALA A 67 -2.62 13.20 -1.49
CA ALA A 67 -2.03 13.36 -2.81
C ALA A 67 -1.93 14.83 -3.25
N LEU A 68 -2.85 15.68 -2.81
CA LEU A 68 -2.85 17.12 -3.10
C LEU A 68 -1.88 17.87 -2.18
N LEU A 69 -1.98 17.63 -0.87
CA LEU A 69 -1.21 18.36 0.14
C LEU A 69 0.29 18.02 0.12
N TRP A 70 0.64 16.80 -0.30
CA TRP A 70 2.05 16.36 -0.27
C TRP A 70 2.96 17.26 -1.09
N ASN A 71 2.56 17.59 -2.31
CA ASN A 71 3.35 18.44 -3.19
C ASN A 71 3.52 19.87 -2.68
N GLU A 72 2.57 20.35 -1.86
CA GLU A 72 2.58 21.73 -1.36
C GLU A 72 3.34 21.86 -0.04
N LYS A 73 3.24 20.84 0.83
CA LYS A 73 3.63 20.98 2.24
C LYS A 73 4.72 20.00 2.68
N ALA A 74 4.93 18.89 1.97
CA ALA A 74 5.92 17.91 2.37
C ALA A 74 7.33 18.29 1.91
N ASN A 75 8.35 17.68 2.54
CA ASN A 75 9.72 17.74 2.08
C ASN A 75 9.91 16.84 0.85
N THR A 76 9.45 17.31 -0.32
CA THR A 76 9.50 16.54 -1.57
C THR A 76 10.92 16.32 -2.11
N LYS A 77 11.92 17.05 -1.60
CA LYS A 77 13.33 16.80 -1.92
C LYS A 77 13.78 15.47 -1.32
N LYS A 78 13.36 15.18 -0.09
CA LYS A 78 13.67 13.91 0.58
C LYS A 78 12.63 12.83 0.29
N TYR A 79 11.33 13.14 0.31
CA TYR A 79 10.25 12.16 0.22
C TYR A 79 9.35 12.40 -0.99
N SER A 80 9.54 11.62 -2.03
CA SER A 80 8.70 11.65 -3.23
C SER A 80 7.41 10.87 -3.02
N LEU A 81 6.27 11.45 -3.43
CA LEU A 81 5.01 10.73 -3.54
C LEU A 81 4.85 10.20 -4.97
N VAL A 82 4.70 8.89 -5.12
CA VAL A 82 4.46 8.23 -6.40
C VAL A 82 3.04 7.68 -6.42
N LYS A 83 2.27 8.07 -7.43
CA LYS A 83 0.90 7.59 -7.70
C LYS A 83 0.73 7.43 -9.20
N ALA A 84 0.20 6.28 -9.63
CA ALA A 84 -0.11 6.04 -11.03
C ALA A 84 -1.05 7.12 -11.60
N ASN A 85 -0.77 7.58 -12.82
CA ASN A 85 -1.54 8.61 -13.51
C ASN A 85 -1.52 8.38 -15.03
N GLU A 86 -2.06 9.32 -15.83
CA GLU A 86 -2.16 9.18 -17.30
C GLU A 86 -0.81 8.91 -17.97
N ASN A 87 0.27 9.49 -17.43
CA ASN A 87 1.62 9.43 -18.00
C ASN A 87 2.50 8.39 -17.35
N LEU A 88 2.15 7.96 -16.12
CA LEU A 88 2.94 7.04 -15.30
C LEU A 88 2.12 5.83 -14.88
N VAL A 89 2.63 4.64 -15.19
CA VAL A 89 2.16 3.36 -14.65
C VAL A 89 3.32 2.79 -13.82
N ASP A 90 3.23 2.96 -12.50
CA ASP A 90 4.26 2.50 -11.55
C ASP A 90 4.02 1.07 -11.05
N HIS A 91 2.96 0.42 -11.58
CA HIS A 91 2.53 -0.94 -11.27
C HIS A 91 1.97 -1.15 -9.86
N ASN A 92 1.83 -0.09 -9.07
CA ASN A 92 1.13 -0.12 -7.78
C ASN A 92 -0.36 0.27 -7.94
N LEU A 93 -1.17 -0.08 -6.93
CA LEU A 93 -2.60 0.24 -6.88
C LEU A 93 -2.93 1.40 -5.93
N PHE A 94 -1.90 1.91 -5.25
CA PHE A 94 -2.00 2.91 -4.19
C PHE A 94 -0.79 3.85 -4.23
N ILE A 95 -0.80 4.87 -3.40
CA ILE A 95 0.31 5.81 -3.24
C ILE A 95 1.48 5.10 -2.55
N THR A 96 2.69 5.35 -3.04
CA THR A 96 3.92 5.06 -2.31
C THR A 96 4.66 6.36 -1.99
N ILE A 97 5.15 6.49 -0.76
CA ILE A 97 6.06 7.57 -0.37
C ILE A 97 7.47 6.98 -0.35
N ARG A 98 8.42 7.64 -1.02
CA ARG A 98 9.75 7.09 -1.26
C ARG A 98 10.84 8.01 -0.75
N ASP A 99 11.84 7.46 -0.07
CA ASP A 99 13.00 8.20 0.41
C ASP A 99 14.05 8.34 -0.70
N ASN A 100 14.21 9.55 -1.22
CA ASN A 100 15.10 9.85 -2.34
C ASN A 100 16.60 9.72 -1.99
N ASP A 101 16.94 9.69 -0.71
CA ASP A 101 18.31 9.54 -0.21
C ASP A 101 18.74 8.06 -0.11
N THR A 102 17.86 7.14 -0.50
CA THR A 102 18.08 5.69 -0.52
C THR A 102 17.83 5.10 -1.89
N THR A 103 18.20 3.83 -2.08
CA THR A 103 17.95 3.07 -3.32
C THR A 103 17.38 1.70 -2.99
N ALA A 104 16.22 1.36 -3.56
CA ALA A 104 15.57 0.06 -3.47
C ALA A 104 14.89 -0.25 -4.82
N ILE A 105 15.62 -0.91 -5.72
CA ILE A 105 15.15 -1.17 -7.09
C ILE A 105 14.28 -2.43 -7.11
N LYS A 106 12.98 -2.25 -7.35
CA LYS A 106 12.03 -3.37 -7.54
C LYS A 106 12.08 -3.87 -8.99
N PRO A 107 12.09 -5.20 -9.24
CA PRO A 107 12.22 -5.76 -10.61
C PRO A 107 11.19 -5.21 -11.60
N TYR A 108 9.93 -5.09 -11.16
CA TYR A 108 8.81 -4.66 -12.01
C TYR A 108 8.76 -3.15 -12.26
N GLN A 109 9.64 -2.37 -11.62
CA GLN A 109 9.73 -0.91 -11.80
C GLN A 109 11.00 -0.49 -12.53
N LYS A 110 11.87 -1.43 -12.89
CA LYS A 110 13.05 -1.14 -13.72
C LYS A 110 12.59 -0.52 -15.06
N GLY A 111 13.27 0.53 -15.49
CA GLY A 111 12.91 1.31 -16.68
C GLY A 111 11.90 2.43 -16.46
N LEU A 112 11.41 2.63 -15.24
CA LEU A 112 10.51 3.74 -14.92
C LEU A 112 11.30 4.95 -14.40
N ASP A 113 10.93 6.14 -14.87
CA ASP A 113 11.48 7.41 -14.37
C ASP A 113 10.72 7.87 -13.13
N ILE A 114 10.97 7.21 -12.01
CA ILE A 114 10.40 7.48 -10.69
C ILE A 114 11.49 7.48 -9.63
N SER A 115 11.18 7.89 -8.41
CA SER A 115 12.06 7.58 -7.28
C SER A 115 12.14 6.07 -7.06
N HIS A 116 13.35 5.54 -6.96
CA HIS A 116 13.64 4.15 -6.62
C HIS A 116 14.17 4.02 -5.19
N GLY A 117 13.80 4.93 -4.29
CA GLY A 117 14.09 4.82 -2.86
C GLY A 117 13.22 3.77 -2.16
N ILE A 118 13.58 3.45 -0.91
CA ILE A 118 12.71 2.63 -0.04
C ILE A 118 11.33 3.30 0.07
N ALA A 119 10.29 2.51 0.28
CA ALA A 119 8.92 2.98 0.17
C ALA A 119 8.08 2.65 1.39
N LEU A 120 7.18 3.58 1.76
CA LEU A 120 5.99 3.31 2.56
C LEU A 120 4.80 3.16 1.61
N ASP A 121 4.00 2.15 1.82
CA ASP A 121 2.79 1.90 1.05
C ASP A 121 1.57 2.48 1.77
N ILE A 122 0.85 3.39 1.08
CA ILE A 122 -0.32 4.08 1.64
C ILE A 122 -1.58 3.53 0.96
N ILE A 123 -2.32 2.72 1.68
CA ILE A 123 -3.41 1.92 1.15
C ILE A 123 -4.76 2.57 1.50
N PRO A 124 -5.61 2.88 0.52
CA PRO A 124 -6.91 3.49 0.79
C PRO A 124 -7.95 2.49 1.31
N LEU A 125 -8.71 2.91 2.32
CA LEU A 125 -9.91 2.24 2.79
C LEU A 125 -11.14 2.87 2.15
N ASP A 126 -11.98 2.04 1.54
CA ASP A 126 -13.19 2.45 0.82
C ASP A 126 -14.46 2.02 1.55
N GLY A 127 -15.54 2.77 1.38
CA GLY A 127 -16.84 2.35 1.88
C GLY A 127 -17.31 1.06 1.19
N CYS A 128 -17.96 0.19 1.96
CA CYS A 128 -18.47 -1.10 1.50
C CYS A 128 -19.99 -1.07 1.48
N PRO A 129 -20.66 -1.38 0.35
CA PRO A 129 -22.12 -1.45 0.31
C PRO A 129 -22.67 -2.62 1.14
N SER A 130 -23.82 -2.44 1.75
CA SER A 130 -24.52 -3.47 2.53
C SER A 130 -25.12 -4.57 1.65
N GLY A 131 -25.58 -4.23 0.44
CA GLY A 131 -26.24 -5.18 -0.46
C GLY A 131 -25.27 -6.11 -1.18
N ASN A 132 -25.61 -7.40 -1.26
CA ASN A 132 -24.74 -8.42 -1.88
C ASN A 132 -24.47 -8.18 -3.36
N TYR A 133 -25.46 -7.72 -4.14
CA TYR A 133 -25.28 -7.41 -5.56
C TYR A 133 -24.36 -6.22 -5.75
N GLN A 134 -24.58 -5.14 -5.01
CA GLN A 134 -23.75 -3.94 -5.04
C GLN A 134 -22.31 -4.28 -4.68
N ARG A 135 -22.11 -5.16 -3.68
CA ARG A 135 -20.78 -5.63 -3.29
C ARG A 135 -20.09 -6.43 -4.39
N LYS A 136 -20.79 -7.33 -5.07
CA LYS A 136 -20.25 -8.07 -6.22
C LYS A 136 -19.81 -7.12 -7.34
N PHE A 137 -20.61 -6.10 -7.65
CA PHE A 137 -20.24 -5.08 -8.64
C PHE A 137 -19.02 -4.24 -8.18
N GLN A 138 -18.97 -3.87 -6.91
CA GLN A 138 -17.81 -3.17 -6.36
C GLN A 138 -16.52 -4.00 -6.53
N LEU A 139 -16.55 -5.28 -6.16
CA LEU A 139 -15.42 -6.20 -6.32
C LEU A 139 -15.02 -6.39 -7.80
N MET A 140 -15.99 -6.51 -8.69
CA MET A 140 -15.73 -6.58 -10.14
C MET A 140 -14.97 -5.33 -10.62
N TRP A 141 -15.42 -4.13 -10.24
CA TRP A 141 -14.75 -2.88 -10.58
C TRP A 141 -13.37 -2.77 -9.94
N GLY A 142 -13.19 -3.26 -8.70
CA GLY A 142 -11.88 -3.34 -8.05
C GLY A 142 -10.90 -4.23 -8.82
N LEU A 143 -11.35 -5.39 -9.34
CA LEU A 143 -10.53 -6.25 -10.19
C LEU A 143 -10.18 -5.60 -11.54
N ILE A 144 -11.13 -4.89 -12.16
CA ILE A 144 -10.86 -4.14 -13.40
C ILE A 144 -9.85 -3.02 -13.12
N TYR A 145 -10.03 -2.27 -12.03
CA TYR A 145 -9.06 -1.27 -11.59
C TYR A 145 -7.68 -1.88 -11.42
N SER A 146 -7.56 -2.95 -10.65
CA SER A 146 -6.28 -3.63 -10.39
C SER A 146 -5.58 -4.05 -11.69
N LEU A 147 -6.32 -4.64 -12.63
CA LEU A 147 -5.73 -5.09 -13.88
C LEU A 147 -5.21 -3.93 -14.75
N PHE A 148 -6.02 -2.87 -14.91
CA PHE A 148 -5.68 -1.78 -15.83
C PHE A 148 -4.79 -0.71 -15.20
N CYS A 149 -4.75 -0.58 -13.87
CA CYS A 149 -3.84 0.30 -13.17
C CYS A 149 -2.45 -0.33 -13.04
N ALA A 150 -2.34 -1.51 -12.40
CA ALA A 150 -1.04 -2.15 -12.21
C ALA A 150 -0.48 -2.74 -13.52
N GLN A 151 -1.33 -3.20 -14.44
CA GLN A 151 -0.94 -3.81 -15.73
C GLN A 151 0.04 -5.00 -15.56
N VAL A 152 0.01 -5.66 -14.41
CA VAL A 152 0.79 -6.85 -14.09
C VAL A 152 -0.10 -8.09 -14.18
N LEU A 153 0.45 -9.16 -14.73
CA LEU A 153 -0.26 -10.44 -14.80
C LEU A 153 -0.19 -11.16 -13.45
N PRO A 154 -1.30 -11.72 -12.95
CA PRO A 154 -1.28 -12.47 -11.69
C PRO A 154 -0.45 -13.75 -11.83
N GLU A 155 0.71 -13.81 -11.20
CA GLU A 155 1.61 -14.97 -11.29
C GLU A 155 1.17 -16.13 -10.41
N LYS A 156 0.70 -15.82 -9.19
CA LYS A 156 0.35 -16.83 -8.18
C LYS A 156 -1.04 -17.46 -8.33
N HIS A 157 -1.88 -16.99 -9.27
CA HIS A 157 -3.27 -17.44 -9.41
C HIS A 157 -3.50 -18.06 -10.79
N GLY A 158 -3.19 -19.35 -10.91
CA GLY A 158 -3.37 -20.29 -12.01
C GLY A 158 -4.19 -19.93 -13.25
N GLY A 159 -3.71 -20.38 -14.37
CA GLY A 159 -4.33 -20.69 -15.67
C GLY A 159 -5.32 -19.67 -16.23
N LEU A 160 -6.58 -19.73 -15.77
CA LEU A 160 -7.67 -18.98 -16.42
C LEU A 160 -7.61 -17.48 -16.15
N LYS A 161 -7.37 -17.06 -14.92
CA LYS A 161 -7.29 -15.61 -14.56
C LYS A 161 -6.12 -14.95 -15.30
N LYS A 162 -4.95 -15.60 -15.35
CA LYS A 162 -3.78 -15.11 -16.09
C LYS A 162 -4.07 -15.02 -17.59
N LYS A 163 -4.75 -16.01 -18.19
CA LYS A 163 -5.15 -15.99 -19.59
C LYS A 163 -6.10 -14.85 -19.90
N VAL A 164 -7.17 -14.68 -19.12
CA VAL A 164 -8.14 -13.59 -19.28
C VAL A 164 -7.47 -12.22 -19.15
N SER A 165 -6.64 -12.02 -18.13
CA SER A 165 -5.88 -10.77 -17.93
C SER A 165 -4.97 -10.47 -19.12
N LYS A 166 -4.25 -11.49 -19.64
CA LYS A 166 -3.39 -11.35 -20.82
C LYS A 166 -4.19 -10.95 -22.05
N ILE A 167 -5.36 -11.58 -22.30
CA ILE A 167 -6.24 -11.26 -23.42
C ILE A 167 -6.74 -9.82 -23.30
N LEU A 168 -7.25 -9.42 -22.14
CA LEU A 168 -7.75 -8.05 -21.93
C LEU A 168 -6.67 -7.01 -22.16
N LEU A 169 -5.47 -7.19 -21.60
CA LEU A 169 -4.35 -6.28 -21.83
C LEU A 169 -3.84 -6.30 -23.28
N SER A 170 -4.01 -7.39 -24.03
CA SER A 170 -3.64 -7.47 -25.43
C SER A 170 -4.65 -6.80 -26.38
N ILE A 171 -5.93 -6.78 -26.02
CA ILE A 171 -6.99 -6.07 -26.74
C ILE A 171 -6.85 -4.55 -26.53
N PHE A 172 -6.70 -4.12 -25.28
CA PHE A 172 -6.60 -2.70 -24.93
C PHE A 172 -5.13 -2.26 -24.86
N LYS A 173 -4.47 -2.10 -26.01
CA LYS A 173 -3.04 -1.74 -26.07
C LYS A 173 -2.75 -0.26 -25.77
N SER A 174 -3.69 0.63 -26.08
CA SER A 174 -3.50 2.07 -25.91
C SER A 174 -3.41 2.47 -24.44
N LYS A 175 -2.31 3.16 -24.04
CA LYS A 175 -2.14 3.70 -22.67
C LYS A 175 -3.33 4.59 -22.27
N LYS A 176 -3.81 5.47 -23.16
CA LYS A 176 -4.96 6.36 -22.92
C LYS A 176 -6.25 5.58 -22.69
N ILE A 177 -6.49 4.48 -23.43
CA ILE A 177 -7.68 3.66 -23.23
C ILE A 177 -7.59 2.92 -21.89
N ARG A 178 -6.44 2.32 -21.56
CA ARG A 178 -6.22 1.68 -20.25
C ARG A 178 -6.45 2.66 -19.10
N TYR A 179 -5.92 3.87 -19.21
CA TYR A 179 -6.14 4.93 -18.24
C TYR A 179 -7.63 5.25 -18.06
N LYS A 180 -8.36 5.47 -19.15
CA LYS A 180 -9.81 5.69 -19.08
C LYS A 180 -10.57 4.55 -18.42
N ILE A 181 -10.21 3.29 -18.73
CA ILE A 181 -10.84 2.12 -18.13
C ILE A 181 -10.59 2.10 -16.62
N TRP A 182 -9.34 2.28 -16.19
CA TRP A 182 -9.06 2.25 -14.75
C TRP A 182 -9.70 3.43 -14.00
N LYS A 183 -9.74 4.63 -14.58
CA LYS A 183 -10.42 5.78 -13.96
C LYS A 183 -11.93 5.56 -13.81
N ILE A 184 -12.58 4.94 -14.81
CA ILE A 184 -13.97 4.54 -14.70
C ILE A 184 -14.13 3.48 -13.59
N ALA A 185 -13.25 2.49 -13.55
CA ALA A 185 -13.27 1.44 -12.55
C ALA A 185 -13.05 2.00 -11.14
N GLU A 186 -12.07 2.90 -10.96
CA GLU A 186 -11.82 3.60 -9.71
C GLU A 186 -13.08 4.35 -9.24
N LYS A 187 -13.68 5.19 -10.10
CA LYS A 187 -14.92 5.91 -9.80
C LYS A 187 -16.07 4.99 -9.41
N LYS A 188 -16.18 3.80 -10.03
CA LYS A 188 -17.26 2.84 -9.74
C LYS A 188 -17.00 2.06 -8.46
N MET A 189 -15.77 1.61 -8.20
CA MET A 189 -15.46 0.87 -6.98
C MET A 189 -15.48 1.77 -5.73
N THR A 190 -15.11 3.05 -5.84
CA THR A 190 -15.11 4.04 -4.75
C THR A 190 -16.43 4.82 -4.61
N LYS A 191 -17.51 4.36 -5.27
CA LYS A 191 -18.82 5.02 -5.25
C LYS A 191 -19.37 5.18 -3.84
N TYR A 192 -19.12 4.21 -2.98
CA TYR A 192 -19.64 4.17 -1.61
C TYR A 192 -18.66 4.91 -0.69
N LYS A 193 -19.15 5.95 -0.03
CA LYS A 193 -18.33 6.77 0.86
C LYS A 193 -18.16 6.10 2.21
N VAL A 194 -16.97 6.24 2.81
CA VAL A 194 -16.66 5.69 4.14
C VAL A 194 -17.69 6.18 5.18
N LYS A 195 -17.99 7.49 5.19
CA LYS A 195 -18.91 8.10 6.15
C LYS A 195 -20.34 7.53 6.08
N ASP A 196 -20.81 7.13 4.90
CA ASP A 196 -22.17 6.67 4.63
C ASP A 196 -22.32 5.14 4.66
N SER A 197 -21.23 4.41 4.96
CA SER A 197 -21.18 2.95 4.96
C SER A 197 -21.13 2.41 6.39
N GLU A 198 -21.70 1.24 6.63
CA GLU A 198 -21.56 0.47 7.87
C GLU A 198 -20.22 -0.26 7.92
N TYR A 199 -19.78 -0.73 6.77
CA TYR A 199 -18.52 -1.45 6.60
C TYR A 199 -17.58 -0.69 5.66
N ILE A 200 -16.29 -0.93 5.83
CA ILE A 200 -15.22 -0.49 4.94
C ILE A 200 -14.42 -1.68 4.43
N THR A 201 -13.59 -1.46 3.42
CA THR A 201 -12.84 -2.51 2.73
C THR A 201 -11.59 -1.95 2.07
N GLU A 202 -10.58 -2.78 1.87
CA GLU A 202 -9.34 -2.45 1.19
C GLU A 202 -9.35 -2.99 -0.25
N LEU A 203 -9.76 -2.16 -1.21
CA LEU A 203 -9.93 -2.59 -2.61
C LEU A 203 -8.60 -2.67 -3.38
N CYS A 204 -7.52 -2.13 -2.82
CA CYS A 204 -6.21 -2.05 -3.48
C CYS A 204 -5.20 -3.10 -2.98
N SER A 205 -5.54 -3.92 -1.98
CA SER A 205 -4.62 -4.92 -1.36
C SER A 205 -4.72 -6.33 -1.97
N GLY A 206 -5.25 -6.42 -3.18
CA GLY A 206 -5.38 -7.69 -3.91
C GLY A 206 -6.64 -8.50 -3.60
N PRO A 207 -6.92 -9.56 -4.38
CA PRO A 207 -8.22 -10.24 -4.40
C PRO A 207 -8.62 -10.92 -3.09
N TYR A 208 -7.68 -11.27 -2.23
CA TYR A 208 -7.97 -11.86 -0.92
C TYR A 208 -8.54 -10.81 0.03
N TYR A 209 -7.81 -9.70 0.21
CA TYR A 209 -8.19 -8.63 1.13
C TYR A 209 -9.39 -7.81 0.61
N MET A 210 -9.53 -7.62 -0.70
CA MET A 210 -10.73 -6.99 -1.29
C MET A 210 -12.04 -7.58 -0.79
N LYS A 211 -12.09 -8.87 -0.43
CA LYS A 211 -13.31 -9.55 0.05
C LYS A 211 -13.60 -9.27 1.52
N LYS A 212 -12.62 -8.81 2.27
CA LYS A 212 -12.77 -8.51 3.69
C LYS A 212 -13.67 -7.29 3.89
N LYS A 213 -14.43 -7.33 4.96
CA LYS A 213 -15.28 -6.23 5.42
C LYS A 213 -14.91 -5.94 6.86
N TYR A 214 -14.59 -4.70 7.13
CA TYR A 214 -14.28 -4.21 8.47
C TYR A 214 -15.41 -3.30 8.92
N LYS A 215 -15.83 -3.36 10.18
CA LYS A 215 -16.79 -2.41 10.70
C LYS A 215 -16.17 -1.00 10.66
N LYS A 216 -16.93 -0.03 10.14
CA LYS A 216 -16.47 1.36 10.09
C LYS A 216 -16.07 1.88 11.47
N GLU A 217 -16.81 1.49 12.51
CA GLU A 217 -16.55 1.91 13.90
C GLU A 217 -15.14 1.55 14.40
N TRP A 218 -14.48 0.57 13.81
CA TRP A 218 -13.10 0.22 14.14
C TRP A 218 -12.07 1.23 13.64
N PHE A 219 -12.46 2.09 12.68
CA PHE A 219 -11.59 3.04 12.00
C PHE A 219 -12.10 4.50 12.11
N ILE A 220 -12.95 4.78 13.10
CA ILE A 220 -13.42 6.15 13.32
C ILE A 220 -12.38 7.04 14.01
N ASP A 221 -11.46 6.39 14.72
CA ASP A 221 -10.40 7.06 15.46
C ASP A 221 -9.18 6.13 15.57
N LYS A 222 -8.08 6.64 16.11
CA LYS A 222 -6.82 5.95 16.31
C LYS A 222 -6.41 5.94 17.77
N ILE A 223 -5.68 4.91 18.16
CA ILE A 223 -4.93 4.88 19.41
C ILE A 223 -3.43 4.79 19.08
N TYR A 224 -2.62 5.34 19.96
CA TYR A 224 -1.16 5.27 19.83
C TYR A 224 -0.62 4.12 20.67
N VAL A 225 0.15 3.26 20.04
CA VAL A 225 0.81 2.10 20.66
C VAL A 225 2.32 2.23 20.53
N ASP A 226 3.07 1.63 21.44
CA ASP A 226 4.53 1.64 21.38
C ASP A 226 5.02 0.91 20.13
N PHE A 227 5.96 1.54 19.42
CA PHE A 227 6.60 1.00 18.22
C PHE A 227 8.04 1.48 18.17
N GLU A 228 9.00 0.59 18.46
CA GLU A 228 10.43 0.92 18.58
C GLU A 228 10.66 2.04 19.62
N ASP A 229 11.24 3.15 19.19
CA ASP A 229 11.53 4.32 20.02
C ASP A 229 10.42 5.41 19.97
N THR A 230 9.25 5.07 19.39
CA THR A 230 8.15 6.02 19.19
C THR A 230 6.79 5.38 19.48
N LYS A 231 5.72 6.11 19.17
CA LYS A 231 4.35 5.60 19.17
C LYS A 231 3.76 5.74 17.77
N MET A 232 3.08 4.68 17.32
CA MET A 232 2.41 4.66 16.01
C MET A 232 0.90 4.55 16.15
N PRO A 233 0.12 5.22 15.29
CA PRO A 233 -1.32 5.15 15.31
C PRO A 233 -1.82 3.83 14.71
N ILE A 234 -2.66 3.09 15.43
CA ILE A 234 -3.41 1.96 14.91
C ILE A 234 -4.92 2.22 15.04
N PRO A 235 -5.80 1.54 14.28
CA PRO A 235 -7.23 1.72 14.42
C PRO A 235 -7.70 1.47 15.84
N ILE A 236 -8.65 2.25 16.35
CA ILE A 236 -9.20 2.06 17.71
C ILE A 236 -9.80 0.64 17.89
N GLY A 237 -10.37 0.07 16.82
CA GLY A 237 -10.89 -1.31 16.78
C GLY A 237 -9.89 -2.32 16.20
N TYR A 238 -8.60 -2.15 16.45
CA TYR A 238 -7.52 -2.95 15.86
C TYR A 238 -7.72 -4.46 16.00
N ASP A 239 -8.21 -4.94 17.13
CA ASP A 239 -8.40 -6.38 17.37
C ASP A 239 -9.42 -6.99 16.40
N GLY A 240 -10.56 -6.32 16.20
CA GLY A 240 -11.57 -6.73 15.22
C GLY A 240 -11.04 -6.73 13.79
N TYR A 241 -10.28 -5.69 13.42
CA TYR A 241 -9.61 -5.59 12.13
C TYR A 241 -8.62 -6.74 11.92
N LEU A 242 -7.66 -6.90 12.85
CA LEU A 242 -6.58 -7.89 12.71
C LEU A 242 -7.11 -9.32 12.72
N LYS A 243 -8.09 -9.64 13.57
CA LYS A 243 -8.76 -10.95 13.54
C LYS A 243 -9.47 -11.21 12.22
N THR A 244 -10.12 -10.20 11.65
CA THR A 244 -10.82 -10.32 10.35
C THR A 244 -9.83 -10.52 9.20
N ALA A 245 -8.70 -9.80 9.20
CA ALA A 245 -7.70 -9.85 8.13
C ALA A 245 -6.83 -11.10 8.21
N PHE A 246 -6.32 -11.43 9.42
CA PHE A 246 -5.22 -12.37 9.64
C PHE A 246 -5.58 -13.56 10.54
N GLY A 247 -6.76 -13.57 11.15
CA GLY A 247 -7.15 -14.63 12.10
C GLY A 247 -6.46 -14.49 13.45
N ASP A 248 -5.82 -15.52 13.93
CA ASP A 248 -5.03 -15.49 15.17
C ASP A 248 -3.67 -14.82 14.92
N TYR A 249 -3.67 -13.48 14.87
CA TYR A 249 -2.51 -12.67 14.54
C TYR A 249 -1.44 -12.63 15.66
N MET A 250 -1.79 -13.05 16.90
CA MET A 250 -0.85 -13.08 18.01
C MET A 250 0.04 -14.32 18.00
N THR A 251 -0.42 -15.41 17.38
CA THR A 251 0.38 -16.62 17.22
C THR A 251 1.45 -16.42 16.14
N LEU A 252 2.70 -16.79 16.48
CA LEU A 252 3.82 -16.72 15.54
C LEU A 252 3.62 -17.73 14.39
N PRO A 253 3.86 -17.33 13.14
CA PRO A 253 3.87 -18.28 12.04
C PRO A 253 5.02 -19.29 12.19
N PRO A 254 4.94 -20.47 11.54
CA PRO A 254 6.05 -21.41 11.48
C PRO A 254 7.36 -20.76 11.02
N LYS A 255 8.50 -21.23 11.53
CA LYS A 255 9.83 -20.62 11.26
C LYS A 255 10.15 -20.47 9.77
N GLU A 256 9.73 -21.43 8.95
CA GLU A 256 9.91 -21.42 7.49
C GLU A 256 9.13 -20.30 6.76
N LYS A 257 8.18 -19.67 7.43
CA LYS A 257 7.42 -18.50 6.95
C LYS A 257 7.92 -17.17 7.53
N GLN A 258 8.93 -17.21 8.38
CA GLN A 258 9.53 -16.03 9.00
C GLN A 258 10.68 -15.51 8.12
N LEU A 259 10.34 -15.03 6.90
CA LEU A 259 11.28 -14.54 5.91
C LEU A 259 10.80 -13.20 5.35
N PRO A 260 11.70 -12.31 4.96
CA PRO A 260 11.36 -11.10 4.21
C PRO A 260 10.55 -11.42 2.95
N HIS A 261 9.68 -10.52 2.55
CA HIS A 261 8.70 -10.78 1.49
C HIS A 261 8.97 -10.04 0.17
N HIS A 262 9.88 -9.06 0.16
CA HIS A 262 10.12 -8.23 -1.02
C HIS A 262 11.39 -8.60 -1.76
N ASP A 263 11.22 -8.92 -3.06
CA ASP A 263 12.34 -9.12 -3.97
C ASP A 263 12.88 -7.76 -4.44
N LEU A 264 14.13 -7.46 -4.12
CA LEU A 264 14.86 -6.30 -4.61
C LEU A 264 15.98 -6.73 -5.54
N LEU A 265 16.16 -6.00 -6.65
CA LEU A 265 17.33 -6.15 -7.52
C LEU A 265 18.58 -5.54 -6.90
N PHE A 266 18.39 -4.43 -6.18
CA PHE A 266 19.46 -3.68 -5.54
C PHE A 266 18.92 -2.89 -4.36
N LEU A 267 19.68 -2.82 -3.28
CA LEU A 267 19.38 -2.03 -2.08
C LEU A 267 20.65 -1.28 -1.65
N ASP A 268 20.51 0.04 -1.43
CA ASP A 268 21.49 0.89 -0.74
C ASP A 268 20.75 1.91 0.12
N LEU A 269 20.95 1.85 1.42
CA LEU A 269 20.24 2.67 2.40
C LEU A 269 20.93 4.01 2.67
N ASN A 270 22.14 4.23 2.09
CA ASN A 270 22.98 5.38 2.36
C ASN A 270 23.20 6.28 1.14
N ASN A 271 22.84 5.80 -0.04
CA ASN A 271 22.97 6.54 -1.29
C ASN A 271 21.67 6.59 -2.08
N GLY A 272 21.31 7.79 -2.53
CA GLY A 272 20.10 8.03 -3.29
C GLY A 272 20.08 7.35 -4.66
N TYR A 273 18.92 6.93 -5.12
CA TYR A 273 18.71 6.19 -6.37
C TYR A 273 19.26 6.89 -7.62
N THR A 274 19.44 8.19 -7.59
CA THR A 274 20.03 8.96 -8.69
C THR A 274 21.48 8.61 -8.98
N ASN A 275 22.19 8.02 -8.00
CA ASN A 275 23.58 7.56 -8.13
C ASN A 275 23.68 6.22 -8.89
N TYR A 276 22.55 5.54 -9.12
CA TYR A 276 22.47 4.19 -9.69
C TYR A 276 21.59 4.13 -10.94
N LYS A 277 21.60 5.21 -11.74
CA LYS A 277 20.73 5.31 -12.94
C LYS A 277 20.93 4.17 -13.93
N GLU A 278 22.14 3.64 -14.06
CA GLU A 278 22.49 2.51 -14.92
C GLU A 278 21.83 1.19 -14.49
N LEU A 279 21.44 1.06 -13.21
CA LEU A 279 20.80 -0.17 -12.71
C LEU A 279 19.30 -0.19 -12.95
N TRP A 280 18.65 0.98 -13.04
CA TRP A 280 17.18 1.05 -13.14
C TRP A 280 16.68 1.68 -14.45
N LYS A 281 17.49 2.37 -15.22
CA LYS A 281 17.20 2.76 -16.60
C LYS A 281 17.44 1.58 -17.54
#